data_c1aef771113ff6c066f64316d4a71bcf
#
_entry.id   c1aef771113ff6c066f64316d4a71bcf
#
_cell.length_a   1.000
_cell.length_b   1.000
_cell.length_c   1.000
_cell.angle_alpha   90.00
_cell.angle_beta   90.00
_cell.angle_gamma   90.00
#
_symmetry.space_group_name_H-M   'P 1'
#
loop_
_entity.id
_entity.type
_entity.pdbx_description
1 polymer ?
#
loop_
_entity_poly.entity_id
_entity_poly.type
_entity_poly.pdbx_seq_one_letter_code
_entity_poly.pdbx_strand_id
1 'polypeptide(L)'
;MIKKIFLIILVLLPLKAFALIEVDITRGNLDPLPLAVSPLSIDDQSKQSFKEILFKDNIGSEISLIVENNLRTSGLFNPLDKNAFLQAPDIAHLKPRFEDWNLIKAQALITGKVNYVGDKLRVEFRLWDVLAAKEM
;
A
#
# COMPACT_ATOMS: atom_id res chain seq x y z
N MET A 1 -21.18 -7.49 -57.82
CA MET A 1 -21.75 -7.28 -56.48
C MET A 1 -20.84 -7.80 -55.38
N ILE A 2 -20.32 -9.01 -55.48
CA ILE A 2 -19.46 -9.65 -54.46
C ILE A 2 -18.21 -8.81 -54.11
N LYS A 3 -17.54 -8.21 -55.09
CA LYS A 3 -16.34 -7.37 -54.87
C LYS A 3 -16.65 -6.11 -54.05
N LYS A 4 -17.85 -5.52 -54.18
CA LYS A 4 -18.26 -4.34 -53.40
C LYS A 4 -18.62 -4.72 -51.96
N ILE A 5 -19.18 -5.89 -51.73
CA ILE A 5 -19.49 -6.42 -50.40
C ILE A 5 -18.19 -6.77 -49.66
N PHE A 6 -17.21 -7.32 -50.34
CA PHE A 6 -15.90 -7.63 -49.76
C PHE A 6 -15.15 -6.35 -49.32
N LEU A 7 -15.27 -5.28 -50.12
CA LEU A 7 -14.66 -3.97 -49.74
C LEU A 7 -15.32 -3.35 -48.51
N ILE A 8 -16.64 -3.51 -48.35
CA ILE A 8 -17.38 -2.98 -47.18
C ILE A 8 -17.00 -3.77 -45.92
N ILE A 9 -16.81 -5.08 -46.00
CA ILE A 9 -16.38 -5.91 -44.87
C ILE A 9 -14.97 -5.54 -44.42
N LEU A 10 -14.08 -5.21 -45.33
CA LEU A 10 -12.69 -4.83 -45.01
C LEU A 10 -12.63 -3.48 -44.24
N VAL A 11 -13.56 -2.55 -44.49
CA VAL A 11 -13.63 -1.24 -43.79
C VAL A 11 -14.22 -1.38 -42.37
N LEU A 12 -14.97 -2.45 -42.10
CA LEU A 12 -15.60 -2.71 -40.81
C LEU A 12 -14.69 -3.51 -39.82
N LEU A 13 -13.47 -3.87 -40.24
CA LEU A 13 -12.53 -4.52 -39.32
C LEU A 13 -12.09 -3.52 -38.25
N PRO A 14 -12.30 -3.79 -36.96
CA PRO A 14 -11.88 -2.89 -35.90
C PRO A 14 -10.35 -2.84 -35.87
N LEU A 15 -9.79 -1.69 -36.25
CA LEU A 15 -8.39 -1.39 -36.01
C LEU A 15 -8.21 -1.33 -34.49
N LYS A 16 -7.47 -2.28 -33.93
CA LYS A 16 -7.05 -2.19 -32.53
C LYS A 16 -6.15 -0.98 -32.40
N ALA A 17 -6.68 0.13 -31.91
CA ALA A 17 -5.89 1.26 -31.50
C ALA A 17 -5.10 0.83 -30.23
N PHE A 18 -3.81 0.61 -30.36
CA PHE A 18 -2.93 0.55 -29.22
C PHE A 18 -2.86 1.98 -28.64
N ALA A 19 -3.58 2.22 -27.57
CA ALA A 19 -3.38 3.43 -26.80
C ALA A 19 -1.97 3.37 -26.22
N LEU A 20 -1.04 4.11 -26.81
CA LEU A 20 0.27 4.36 -26.23
C LEU A 20 0.01 5.23 -24.99
N ILE A 21 0.26 4.68 -23.81
CA ILE A 21 0.26 5.47 -22.59
C ILE A 21 1.52 6.33 -22.65
N GLU A 22 1.35 7.56 -23.10
CA GLU A 22 2.41 8.57 -23.05
C GLU A 22 2.53 9.05 -21.60
N VAL A 23 3.54 8.54 -20.90
CA VAL A 23 3.90 9.03 -19.56
C VAL A 23 4.67 10.32 -19.77
N ASP A 24 4.00 11.46 -19.67
CA ASP A 24 4.64 12.77 -19.69
C ASP A 24 5.37 13.02 -18.35
N ILE A 25 6.66 12.67 -18.33
CA ILE A 25 7.57 12.91 -17.20
C ILE A 25 8.03 14.38 -17.09
N THR A 26 7.54 15.27 -17.95
CA THR A 26 7.95 16.69 -17.94
C THR A 26 7.13 17.55 -16.98
N ARG A 27 6.03 17.05 -16.44
CA ARG A 27 5.28 17.72 -15.37
C ARG A 27 5.81 17.30 -14.01
N GLY A 28 6.79 18.03 -13.50
CA GLY A 28 7.39 17.86 -12.18
C GLY A 28 6.47 18.18 -11.00
N ASN A 29 5.20 17.82 -11.09
CA ASN A 29 4.22 17.93 -10.01
C ASN A 29 3.37 16.66 -9.98
N LEU A 30 4.01 15.55 -9.65
CA LEU A 30 3.27 14.34 -9.25
C LEU A 30 2.71 14.63 -7.87
N ASP A 31 1.39 14.71 -7.73
CA ASP A 31 0.77 14.75 -6.41
C ASP A 31 1.21 13.49 -5.64
N PRO A 32 1.83 13.64 -4.45
CA PRO A 32 2.30 12.50 -3.69
C PRO A 32 1.16 11.52 -3.39
N LEU A 33 1.40 10.23 -3.59
CA LEU A 33 0.40 9.17 -3.40
C LEU A 33 -0.05 9.11 -1.93
N PRO A 34 -1.34 9.28 -1.62
CA PRO A 34 -1.85 9.11 -0.26
C PRO A 34 -1.68 7.67 0.21
N LEU A 35 -0.91 7.48 1.27
CA LEU A 35 -0.53 6.18 1.79
C LEU A 35 -0.78 6.10 3.30
N ALA A 36 -1.38 5.00 3.75
CA ALA A 36 -1.47 4.69 5.18
C ALA A 36 -0.32 3.76 5.59
N VAL A 37 0.37 4.10 6.68
CA VAL A 37 1.37 3.24 7.32
C VAL A 37 0.83 2.84 8.68
N SER A 38 0.25 1.64 8.78
CA SER A 38 -0.26 1.12 10.04
C SER A 38 0.89 0.83 11.01
N PRO A 39 0.73 1.08 12.32
CA PRO A 39 1.66 0.51 13.30
C PRO A 39 1.81 -0.99 13.07
N LEU A 40 3.01 -1.54 13.27
CA LEU A 40 3.21 -2.98 13.14
C LEU A 40 2.58 -3.71 14.32
N SER A 41 1.89 -4.80 14.03
CA SER A 41 1.35 -5.67 15.07
C SER A 41 2.48 -6.42 15.79
N ILE A 42 2.25 -6.75 17.04
CA ILE A 42 3.20 -7.49 17.89
C ILE A 42 2.40 -8.59 18.59
N ASP A 43 2.85 -9.84 18.53
CA ASP A 43 2.26 -10.91 19.31
C ASP A 43 2.59 -10.76 20.81
N ASP A 44 1.78 -11.38 21.67
CA ASP A 44 1.88 -11.18 23.12
C ASP A 44 3.20 -11.71 23.71
N GLN A 45 3.75 -12.78 23.14
CA GLN A 45 5.05 -13.32 23.56
C GLN A 45 6.16 -12.33 23.23
N SER A 46 6.15 -11.76 22.04
CA SER A 46 7.13 -10.76 21.62
C SER A 46 6.99 -9.45 22.40
N LYS A 47 5.76 -9.03 22.74
CA LYS A 47 5.55 -7.84 23.60
C LYS A 47 6.28 -7.98 24.94
N GLN A 48 6.17 -9.15 25.59
CA GLN A 48 6.86 -9.38 26.83
C GLN A 48 8.38 -9.33 26.65
N SER A 49 8.92 -10.01 25.62
CA SER A 49 10.34 -10.00 25.30
C SER A 49 10.87 -8.60 25.00
N PHE A 50 10.13 -7.78 24.24
CA PHE A 50 10.53 -6.39 23.97
C PHE A 50 10.58 -5.55 25.22
N LYS A 51 9.64 -5.72 26.13
CA LYS A 51 9.60 -5.00 27.39
C LYS A 51 10.77 -5.39 28.31
N GLU A 52 11.10 -6.67 28.37
CA GLU A 52 12.16 -7.18 29.23
C GLU A 52 13.57 -6.90 28.67
N ILE A 53 13.77 -7.02 27.35
CA ILE A 53 15.09 -6.94 26.72
C ILE A 53 15.39 -5.51 26.23
N LEU A 54 14.41 -4.85 25.62
CA LEU A 54 14.61 -3.54 25.00
C LEU A 54 14.03 -2.39 25.84
N PHE A 55 13.34 -2.70 26.94
CA PHE A 55 12.61 -1.73 27.76
C PHE A 55 11.62 -0.87 26.95
N LYS A 56 11.04 -1.47 25.90
CA LYS A 56 10.11 -0.83 24.97
C LYS A 56 8.87 -1.69 24.77
N ASP A 57 7.72 -1.03 24.76
CA ASP A 57 6.41 -1.63 24.51
C ASP A 57 5.75 -1.14 23.21
N ASN A 58 6.36 -0.14 22.55
CA ASN A 58 5.84 0.53 21.37
C ASN A 58 6.68 0.33 20.09
N ILE A 59 7.52 -0.71 20.04
CA ILE A 59 8.46 -0.96 18.94
C ILE A 59 7.78 -1.00 17.56
N GLY A 60 6.56 -1.56 17.48
CA GLY A 60 5.81 -1.60 16.23
C GLY A 60 5.42 -0.22 15.71
N SER A 61 5.07 0.69 16.61
CA SER A 61 4.78 2.09 16.26
C SER A 61 6.05 2.84 15.88
N GLU A 62 7.16 2.61 16.56
CA GLU A 62 8.44 3.24 16.24
C GLU A 62 8.95 2.85 14.85
N ILE A 63 8.90 1.55 14.51
CA ILE A 63 9.30 1.08 13.19
C ILE A 63 8.39 1.70 12.10
N SER A 64 7.09 1.72 12.32
CA SER A 64 6.16 2.32 11.34
C SER A 64 6.40 3.82 11.16
N LEU A 65 6.81 4.54 12.21
CA LEU A 65 7.14 5.96 12.12
C LEU A 65 8.40 6.21 11.29
N ILE A 66 9.41 5.35 11.42
CA ILE A 66 10.63 5.43 10.59
C ILE A 66 10.27 5.22 9.11
N VAL A 67 9.47 4.20 8.81
CA VAL A 67 8.99 3.93 7.43
C VAL A 67 8.22 5.12 6.89
N GLU A 68 7.28 5.65 7.66
CA GLU A 68 6.48 6.82 7.30
C GLU A 68 7.34 8.04 6.97
N ASN A 69 8.32 8.36 7.82
CA ASN A 69 9.21 9.49 7.62
C ASN A 69 10.07 9.33 6.36
N ASN A 70 10.58 8.13 6.10
CA ASN A 70 11.37 7.85 4.90
C ASN A 70 10.52 7.99 3.62
N LEU A 71 9.29 7.50 3.64
CA LEU A 71 8.36 7.63 2.52
C LEU A 71 7.99 9.10 2.27
N ARG A 72 7.71 9.87 3.31
CA ARG A 72 7.43 11.30 3.22
C ARG A 72 8.62 12.07 2.63
N THR A 73 9.83 11.77 3.09
CA THR A 73 11.06 12.42 2.62
C THR A 73 11.36 12.13 1.15
N SER A 74 10.89 11.01 0.61
CA SER A 74 11.04 10.68 -0.81
C SER A 74 10.30 11.65 -1.75
N GLY A 75 9.28 12.37 -1.23
CA GLY A 75 8.42 13.27 -2.01
C GLY A 75 7.39 12.55 -2.90
N LEU A 76 7.45 11.22 -2.99
CA LEU A 76 6.55 10.40 -3.83
C LEU A 76 5.26 9.99 -3.09
N PHE A 77 5.28 10.03 -1.76
CA PHE A 77 4.19 9.59 -0.90
C PHE A 77 3.76 10.67 0.07
N ASN A 78 2.46 10.68 0.36
CA ASN A 78 1.85 11.51 1.38
C ASN A 78 1.27 10.61 2.48
N PRO A 79 2.06 10.26 3.52
CA PRO A 79 1.56 9.45 4.63
C PRO A 79 0.42 10.14 5.37
N LEU A 80 -0.66 9.38 5.59
CA LEU A 80 -1.87 9.85 6.26
C LEU A 80 -1.71 9.86 7.78
N ASP A 81 -2.48 10.73 8.45
CA ASP A 81 -2.49 10.83 9.90
C ASP A 81 -3.04 9.55 10.54
N LYS A 82 -2.28 8.95 11.45
CA LYS A 82 -2.65 7.72 12.17
C LYS A 82 -3.92 7.88 13.03
N ASN A 83 -4.24 9.09 13.45
CA ASN A 83 -5.46 9.38 14.20
C ASN A 83 -6.74 9.16 13.37
N ALA A 84 -6.62 9.12 12.04
CA ALA A 84 -7.73 8.81 11.14
C ALA A 84 -7.96 7.31 10.95
N PHE A 85 -7.07 6.44 11.44
CA PHE A 85 -7.16 5.00 11.20
C PHE A 85 -8.29 4.36 12.03
N LEU A 86 -9.17 3.63 11.34
CA LEU A 86 -10.35 3.01 11.92
C LEU A 86 -10.12 1.55 12.33
N GLN A 87 -9.09 0.92 11.79
CA GLN A 87 -8.80 -0.50 12.01
C GLN A 87 -7.54 -0.68 12.87
N ALA A 88 -7.63 -1.57 13.86
CA ALA A 88 -6.49 -1.90 14.72
C ALA A 88 -5.37 -2.62 13.94
N PRO A 89 -4.08 -2.42 14.30
CA PRO A 89 -2.94 -2.94 13.56
C PRO A 89 -2.88 -4.45 13.42
N ASP A 90 -3.24 -5.19 14.46
CA ASP A 90 -3.27 -6.66 14.50
C ASP A 90 -4.28 -7.24 13.50
N ILE A 91 -5.44 -6.60 13.38
CA ILE A 91 -6.48 -7.00 12.42
C ILE A 91 -6.09 -6.56 11.01
N ALA A 92 -5.61 -5.34 10.84
CA ALA A 92 -5.22 -4.81 9.53
C ALA A 92 -4.10 -5.61 8.87
N HIS A 93 -3.16 -6.16 9.67
CA HIS A 93 -2.10 -7.00 9.16
C HIS A 93 -2.61 -8.31 8.54
N LEU A 94 -3.63 -8.93 9.15
CA LEU A 94 -4.20 -10.19 8.68
C LEU A 94 -5.16 -10.01 7.52
N LYS A 95 -6.08 -9.06 7.65
CA LYS A 95 -7.12 -8.78 6.66
C LYS A 95 -7.57 -7.32 6.74
N PRO A 96 -7.03 -6.44 5.87
CA PRO A 96 -7.49 -5.08 5.81
C PRO A 96 -8.96 -4.99 5.42
N ARG A 97 -9.70 -4.12 6.10
CA ARG A 97 -11.03 -3.70 5.64
C ARG A 97 -10.84 -2.50 4.72
N PHE A 98 -10.70 -2.78 3.42
CA PHE A 98 -10.35 -1.78 2.41
C PHE A 98 -11.32 -0.60 2.37
N GLU A 99 -12.59 -0.81 2.72
CA GLU A 99 -13.60 0.25 2.82
C GLU A 99 -13.21 1.32 3.84
N ASP A 100 -12.71 0.92 5.02
CA ASP A 100 -12.27 1.84 6.07
C ASP A 100 -11.07 2.69 5.58
N TRP A 101 -10.13 2.06 4.88
CA TRP A 101 -8.96 2.74 4.34
C TRP A 101 -9.30 3.67 3.16
N ASN A 102 -10.25 3.25 2.31
CA ASN A 102 -10.75 4.10 1.24
C ASN A 102 -11.50 5.32 1.77
N LEU A 103 -12.23 5.18 2.88
CA LEU A 103 -12.96 6.27 3.52
C LEU A 103 -12.03 7.43 3.92
N ILE A 104 -10.82 7.13 4.38
CA ILE A 104 -9.79 8.11 4.71
C ILE A 104 -8.91 8.50 3.51
N LYS A 105 -9.30 8.10 2.30
CA LYS A 105 -8.62 8.41 1.03
C LYS A 105 -7.23 7.79 0.87
N ALA A 106 -6.91 6.71 1.58
CA ALA A 106 -5.71 5.93 1.31
C ALA A 106 -5.82 5.24 -0.05
N GLN A 107 -4.80 5.36 -0.88
CA GLN A 107 -4.68 4.60 -2.13
C GLN A 107 -3.83 3.35 -1.94
N ALA A 108 -2.85 3.43 -1.05
CA ALA A 108 -2.04 2.30 -0.63
C ALA A 108 -2.03 2.18 0.90
N LEU A 109 -1.79 0.97 1.38
CA LEU A 109 -1.69 0.67 2.80
C LEU A 109 -0.49 -0.24 3.04
N ILE A 110 0.36 0.15 3.98
CA ILE A 110 1.41 -0.70 4.53
C ILE A 110 0.95 -1.22 5.88
N THR A 111 0.95 -2.53 6.02
CA THR A 111 0.76 -3.24 7.28
C THR A 111 1.97 -4.12 7.57
N GLY A 112 2.08 -4.61 8.78
CA GLY A 112 3.17 -5.51 9.10
C GLY A 112 3.09 -6.06 10.50
N LYS A 113 4.05 -6.90 10.83
CA LYS A 113 4.24 -7.38 12.19
C LYS A 113 5.72 -7.42 12.55
N VAL A 114 6.01 -7.33 13.83
CA VAL A 114 7.32 -7.48 14.40
C VAL A 114 7.27 -8.50 15.53
N ASN A 115 8.15 -9.50 15.44
CA ASN A 115 8.23 -10.58 16.41
C ASN A 115 9.67 -10.79 16.84
N TYR A 116 9.85 -11.33 18.05
CA TYR A 116 11.14 -11.79 18.53
C TYR A 116 11.22 -13.30 18.32
N VAL A 117 12.20 -13.75 17.53
CA VAL A 117 12.39 -15.17 17.20
C VAL A 117 13.79 -15.59 17.64
N GLY A 118 13.85 -16.31 18.75
CA GLY A 118 15.12 -16.63 19.41
C GLY A 118 15.81 -15.37 19.91
N ASP A 119 16.94 -15.00 19.31
CA ASP A 119 17.75 -13.81 19.60
C ASP A 119 17.63 -12.71 18.52
N LYS A 120 16.70 -12.88 17.57
CA LYS A 120 16.57 -12.01 16.39
C LYS A 120 15.22 -11.32 16.33
N LEU A 121 15.24 -10.07 15.90
CA LEU A 121 14.08 -9.32 15.53
C LEU A 121 13.66 -9.69 14.10
N ARG A 122 12.41 -10.15 13.92
CA ARG A 122 11.82 -10.41 12.62
C ARG A 122 10.76 -9.37 12.34
N VAL A 123 10.93 -8.63 11.24
CA VAL A 123 9.97 -7.64 10.77
C VAL A 123 9.44 -8.08 9.41
N GLU A 124 8.12 -8.10 9.28
CA GLU A 124 7.42 -8.43 8.05
C GLU A 124 6.53 -7.26 7.63
N PHE A 125 6.54 -6.93 6.35
CA PHE A 125 5.67 -5.91 5.77
C PHE A 125 4.80 -6.51 4.69
N ARG A 126 3.61 -5.93 4.52
CA ARG A 126 2.70 -6.17 3.40
C ARG A 126 2.27 -4.84 2.81
N LEU A 127 2.25 -4.78 1.50
CA LEU A 127 1.76 -3.64 0.74
C LEU A 127 0.43 -4.02 0.09
N TRP A 128 -0.56 -3.14 0.24
CA TRP A 128 -1.90 -3.35 -0.27
C TRP A 128 -2.30 -2.21 -1.19
N ASP A 129 -2.87 -2.55 -2.33
CA ASP A 129 -3.63 -1.63 -3.16
C ASP A 129 -5.04 -1.51 -2.56
N VAL A 130 -5.37 -0.36 -2.00
CA VAL A 130 -6.65 -0.12 -1.33
C VAL A 130 -7.80 -0.08 -2.33
N LEU A 131 -7.56 0.50 -3.52
CA LEU A 131 -8.59 0.63 -4.56
C LEU A 131 -8.89 -0.71 -5.22
N ALA A 132 -7.87 -1.52 -5.48
CA ALA A 132 -8.01 -2.85 -6.04
C ALA A 132 -8.36 -3.92 -4.99
N ALA A 133 -8.33 -3.59 -3.69
CA ALA A 133 -8.59 -4.46 -2.55
C ALA A 133 -7.76 -5.75 -2.56
N LYS A 134 -6.47 -5.64 -2.85
CA LYS A 134 -5.55 -6.78 -2.97
C LYS A 134 -4.15 -6.47 -2.46
N GLU A 135 -3.43 -7.52 -2.09
CA GLU A 135 -1.99 -7.47 -1.82
C GLU A 135 -1.21 -7.30 -3.12
N MET A 136 -0.15 -6.48 -3.08
CA MET A 136 0.70 -6.18 -4.24
C MET A 136 1.93 -7.08 -4.28
#